data_516f86c1e579b63788e9a7ea71dc1ca0
#
_entry.id   516f86c1e579b63788e9a7ea71dc1ca0
#
_cell.length_a   1.000
_cell.length_b   1.000
_cell.length_c   1.000
_cell.angle_alpha   90.00
_cell.angle_beta   90.00
_cell.angle_gamma   90.00
#
_symmetry.space_group_name_H-M   'P 1'
#
loop_
_entity.id
_entity.type
_entity.pdbx_description
1 polymer ?
#
loop_
_entity_poly.entity_id
_entity_poly.type
_entity_poly.pdbx_seq_one_letter_code
_entity_poly.pdbx_strand_id
1 'polypeptide(L)'
;YIIMGVEDGGKPIGINKKLIKDMKKNFVNQLNNPDTMSHTLYLSIEEIEYEGMTLLWVFVPPTSTVEKCANRIYDRNEDGDMDITDSPIQLQNLYNRKSNTYAERKIFPYVTTADLRLDLLEKVRNLAKSKKPGIEGKYR
;
A
#
# COMPACT_ATOMS: atom_id res chain seq x y z
N TYR A 1 -4.19 -5.62 -3.14
CA TYR A 1 -4.91 -6.90 -3.30
C TYR A 1 -4.12 -7.83 -4.21
N ILE A 2 -4.24 -9.15 -3.97
CA ILE A 2 -3.73 -10.19 -4.87
C ILE A 2 -4.95 -10.97 -5.39
N ILE A 3 -5.02 -11.15 -6.68
CA ILE A 3 -6.08 -11.95 -7.32
C ILE A 3 -5.41 -13.06 -8.11
N MET A 4 -5.83 -14.31 -7.88
CA MET A 4 -5.35 -15.49 -8.61
C MET A 4 -6.47 -16.05 -9.48
N GLY A 5 -6.13 -16.56 -10.66
CA GLY A 5 -7.09 -17.04 -11.65
C GLY A 5 -7.44 -16.00 -12.72
N VAL A 6 -6.56 -15.01 -12.90
CA VAL A 6 -6.67 -13.96 -13.91
C VAL A 6 -5.39 -13.93 -14.74
N GLU A 7 -5.47 -13.79 -16.04
CA GLU A 7 -4.33 -13.59 -16.95
C GLU A 7 -3.76 -12.17 -16.85
N ASP A 8 -2.53 -11.95 -17.32
CA ASP A 8 -1.87 -10.64 -17.32
C ASP A 8 -2.69 -9.54 -18.01
N GLY A 9 -3.51 -9.89 -18.97
CA GLY A 9 -4.45 -8.97 -19.64
C GLY A 9 -5.71 -8.63 -18.83
N GLY A 10 -5.84 -9.13 -17.59
CA GLY A 10 -7.00 -8.90 -16.73
C GLY A 10 -8.20 -9.80 -17.03
N LYS A 11 -8.06 -10.77 -17.94
CA LYS A 11 -9.13 -11.70 -18.28
C LYS A 11 -9.24 -12.81 -17.23
N PRO A 12 -10.40 -13.01 -16.60
CA PRO A 12 -10.58 -14.12 -15.66
C PRO A 12 -10.56 -15.45 -16.41
N ILE A 13 -9.79 -16.39 -15.90
CA ILE A 13 -9.69 -17.78 -16.40
C ILE A 13 -10.19 -18.81 -15.38
N GLY A 14 -10.36 -18.38 -14.13
CA GLY A 14 -10.77 -19.23 -13.04
C GLY A 14 -9.69 -20.18 -12.54
N ILE A 15 -9.97 -20.84 -11.43
CA ILE A 15 -9.09 -21.84 -10.81
C ILE A 15 -9.86 -23.16 -10.70
N ASN A 16 -9.21 -24.27 -11.02
CA ASN A 16 -9.77 -25.58 -10.80
C ASN A 16 -10.02 -25.82 -9.30
N LYS A 17 -11.27 -26.07 -8.92
CA LYS A 17 -11.69 -26.27 -7.53
C LYS A 17 -10.88 -27.34 -6.78
N LYS A 18 -10.37 -28.35 -7.49
CA LYS A 18 -9.53 -29.39 -6.88
C LYS A 18 -8.17 -28.86 -6.41
N LEU A 19 -7.67 -27.79 -7.02
CA LEU A 19 -6.35 -27.22 -6.69
C LEU A 19 -6.42 -26.13 -5.60
N ILE A 20 -7.58 -25.59 -5.32
CA ILE A 20 -7.78 -24.45 -4.41
C ILE A 20 -7.19 -24.75 -3.03
N LYS A 21 -7.46 -25.92 -2.47
CA LYS A 21 -6.97 -26.34 -1.16
C LYS A 21 -5.44 -26.33 -1.08
N ASP A 22 -4.79 -26.88 -2.11
CA ASP A 22 -3.33 -26.96 -2.16
C ASP A 22 -2.72 -25.58 -2.42
N MET A 23 -3.33 -24.76 -3.26
CA MET A 23 -2.91 -23.38 -3.50
C MET A 23 -2.97 -22.55 -2.21
N LYS A 24 -4.06 -22.63 -1.45
CA LYS A 24 -4.20 -21.94 -0.16
C LYS A 24 -3.13 -22.40 0.82
N LYS A 25 -2.92 -23.72 0.95
CA LYS A 25 -1.89 -24.29 1.82
C LYS A 25 -0.49 -23.82 1.44
N ASN A 26 -0.15 -23.87 0.16
CA ASN A 26 1.17 -23.46 -0.34
C ASN A 26 1.41 -21.96 -0.11
N PHE A 27 0.42 -21.12 -0.37
CA PHE A 27 0.50 -19.68 -0.13
C PHE A 27 0.78 -19.38 1.35
N VAL A 28 0.02 -19.98 2.26
CA VAL A 28 0.22 -19.80 3.71
C VAL A 28 1.59 -20.31 4.16
N ASN A 29 2.03 -21.45 3.63
CA ASN A 29 3.35 -22.00 3.95
C ASN A 29 4.48 -21.06 3.50
N GLN A 30 4.36 -20.44 2.33
CA GLN A 30 5.37 -19.48 1.86
C GLN A 30 5.40 -18.20 2.70
N LEU A 31 4.24 -17.69 3.11
CA LEU A 31 4.16 -16.52 3.98
C LEU A 31 4.72 -16.76 5.39
N ASN A 32 4.65 -18.01 5.85
CA ASN A 32 5.14 -18.41 7.18
C ASN A 32 6.58 -18.94 7.13
N ASN A 33 7.18 -19.04 5.96
CA ASN A 33 8.56 -19.52 5.83
C ASN A 33 9.54 -18.38 6.16
N PRO A 34 10.36 -18.51 7.23
CA PRO A 34 11.31 -17.48 7.64
C PRO A 34 12.44 -17.25 6.63
N ASP A 35 12.72 -18.24 5.75
CA ASP A 35 13.69 -18.08 4.66
C ASP A 35 13.13 -17.23 3.52
N THR A 36 11.80 -17.12 3.44
CA THR A 36 11.11 -16.35 2.40
C THR A 36 10.70 -14.97 2.89
N MET A 37 10.07 -14.88 4.05
CA MET A 37 9.52 -13.62 4.57
C MET A 37 10.21 -13.22 5.87
N SER A 38 10.57 -11.94 6.00
CA SER A 38 11.21 -11.41 7.21
C SER A 38 10.33 -11.47 8.46
N HIS A 39 9.03 -11.47 8.28
CA HIS A 39 8.02 -11.60 9.33
C HIS A 39 6.87 -12.48 8.85
N THR A 40 6.24 -13.18 9.78
CA THR A 40 5.03 -13.94 9.50
C THR A 40 3.89 -12.99 9.14
N LEU A 41 3.29 -13.19 7.97
CA LEU A 41 2.15 -12.40 7.50
C LEU A 41 0.87 -13.23 7.61
N TYR A 42 -0.06 -12.75 8.46
CA TYR A 42 -1.37 -13.37 8.60
C TYR A 42 -2.33 -12.80 7.55
N LEU A 43 -2.37 -13.44 6.37
CA LEU A 43 -3.27 -13.06 5.29
C LEU A 43 -4.33 -14.15 5.08
N SER A 44 -5.58 -13.73 4.93
CA SER A 44 -6.69 -14.62 4.60
C SER A 44 -6.88 -14.70 3.09
N ILE A 45 -7.09 -15.92 2.59
CA ILE A 45 -7.40 -16.17 1.19
C ILE A 45 -8.89 -16.48 1.09
N GLU A 46 -9.62 -15.69 0.35
CA GLU A 46 -11.04 -15.85 0.12
C GLU A 46 -11.29 -16.39 -1.29
N GLU A 47 -12.35 -17.23 -1.40
CA GLU A 47 -12.86 -17.68 -2.69
C GLU A 47 -13.96 -16.75 -3.12
N ILE A 48 -13.86 -16.24 -4.34
CA ILE A 48 -14.88 -15.40 -4.95
C ILE A 48 -15.36 -16.06 -6.25
N GLU A 49 -16.66 -16.03 -6.48
CA GLU A 49 -17.26 -16.48 -7.74
C GLU A 49 -17.47 -15.25 -8.64
N TYR A 50 -16.92 -15.30 -9.83
CA TYR A 50 -17.07 -14.27 -10.84
C TYR A 50 -17.39 -14.90 -12.20
N GLU A 51 -18.54 -14.57 -12.77
CA GLU A 51 -19.02 -15.11 -14.06
C GLU A 51 -18.97 -16.65 -14.13
N GLY A 52 -19.29 -17.34 -13.03
CA GLY A 52 -19.29 -18.81 -12.94
C GLY A 52 -17.89 -19.43 -12.78
N MET A 53 -16.85 -18.60 -12.63
CA MET A 53 -15.48 -19.02 -12.38
C MET A 53 -15.09 -18.74 -10.93
N THR A 54 -14.34 -19.66 -10.33
CA THR A 54 -13.80 -19.45 -8.99
C THR A 54 -12.43 -18.77 -9.08
N LEU A 55 -12.27 -17.64 -8.37
CA LEU A 55 -11.02 -16.92 -8.21
C LEU A 55 -10.62 -16.94 -6.73
N LEU A 56 -9.32 -16.73 -6.45
CA LEU A 56 -8.85 -16.50 -5.09
C LEU A 56 -8.47 -15.03 -4.94
N TRP A 57 -8.89 -14.45 -3.83
CA TRP A 57 -8.64 -13.06 -3.50
C TRP A 57 -7.98 -12.94 -2.13
N VAL A 58 -6.98 -12.08 -2.03
CA VAL A 58 -6.25 -11.81 -0.80
C VAL A 58 -6.17 -10.30 -0.60
N PHE A 59 -6.62 -9.84 0.55
CA PHE A 59 -6.37 -8.49 0.99
C PHE A 59 -5.00 -8.41 1.67
N VAL A 60 -4.12 -7.54 1.17
CA VAL A 60 -2.83 -7.25 1.79
C VAL A 60 -2.91 -5.87 2.43
N PRO A 61 -3.02 -5.80 3.77
CA PRO A 61 -3.07 -4.52 4.45
C PRO A 61 -1.72 -3.80 4.36
N PRO A 62 -1.71 -2.45 4.38
CA PRO A 62 -0.47 -1.71 4.51
C PRO A 62 0.19 -2.00 5.86
N THR A 63 1.50 -2.21 5.86
CA THR A 63 2.30 -2.37 7.08
C THR A 63 3.16 -1.14 7.32
N SER A 64 3.47 -0.84 8.58
CA SER A 64 4.41 0.22 8.96
C SER A 64 5.87 -0.19 8.80
N THR A 65 6.13 -1.48 8.64
CA THR A 65 7.45 -2.07 8.46
C THR A 65 7.76 -2.29 7.00
N VAL A 66 9.04 -2.32 6.66
CA VAL A 66 9.53 -2.73 5.35
C VAL A 66 9.80 -4.22 5.41
N GLU A 67 9.06 -4.97 4.61
CA GLU A 67 9.20 -6.42 4.53
C GLU A 67 10.31 -6.81 3.57
N LYS A 68 10.99 -7.93 3.90
CA LYS A 68 11.98 -8.55 3.02
C LYS A 68 11.45 -9.88 2.52
N CYS A 69 11.71 -10.16 1.25
CA CYS A 69 11.50 -11.46 0.65
C CYS A 69 12.85 -12.04 0.26
N ALA A 70 13.22 -13.22 0.80
CA ALA A 70 14.53 -13.84 0.60
C ALA A 70 15.70 -12.87 0.87
N ASN A 71 15.63 -12.13 1.99
CA ASN A 71 16.58 -11.08 2.39
C ASN A 71 16.69 -9.87 1.44
N ARG A 72 15.80 -9.74 0.47
CA ARG A 72 15.75 -8.62 -0.47
C ARG A 72 14.53 -7.74 -0.23
N ILE A 73 14.66 -6.47 -0.55
CA ILE A 73 13.58 -5.48 -0.47
C ILE A 73 13.18 -5.12 -1.88
N TYR A 74 11.88 -5.21 -2.14
CA TYR A 74 11.29 -4.90 -3.43
C TYR A 74 10.36 -3.70 -3.32
N ASP A 75 10.37 -2.89 -4.36
CA ASP A 75 9.37 -1.85 -4.60
C ASP A 75 8.77 -2.06 -5.97
N ARG A 76 7.57 -1.51 -6.20
CA ARG A 76 6.86 -1.67 -7.46
C ARG A 76 6.75 -0.34 -8.18
N ASN A 77 7.12 -0.34 -9.45
CA ASN A 77 6.86 0.75 -10.38
C ASN A 77 5.83 0.33 -11.45
N GLU A 78 5.68 1.13 -12.49
CA GLU A 78 4.76 0.87 -13.60
C GLU A 78 5.16 -0.37 -14.42
N ASP A 79 6.46 -0.70 -14.47
CA ASP A 79 6.99 -1.82 -15.26
C ASP A 79 7.04 -3.14 -14.50
N GLY A 80 6.97 -3.12 -13.16
CA GLY A 80 7.02 -4.33 -12.33
C GLY A 80 7.71 -4.18 -10.99
N ASP A 81 8.14 -5.31 -10.43
CA ASP A 81 8.80 -5.37 -9.14
C ASP A 81 10.31 -5.15 -9.31
N MET A 82 10.84 -4.23 -8.55
CA MET A 82 12.23 -3.78 -8.61
C MET A 82 12.95 -4.11 -7.31
N ASP A 83 14.07 -4.82 -7.37
CA ASP A 83 14.94 -5.02 -6.22
C ASP A 83 15.65 -3.70 -5.87
N ILE A 84 15.35 -3.16 -4.70
CA ILE A 84 15.93 -1.91 -4.20
C ILE A 84 16.84 -2.10 -3.00
N THR A 85 17.23 -3.36 -2.71
CA THR A 85 18.03 -3.72 -1.53
C THR A 85 19.29 -2.88 -1.39
N ASP A 86 19.96 -2.63 -2.50
CA ASP A 86 21.23 -1.88 -2.54
C ASP A 86 21.06 -0.44 -3.08
N SER A 87 19.83 0.10 -3.04
CA SER A 87 19.50 1.44 -3.57
C SER A 87 19.12 2.40 -2.44
N PRO A 88 20.09 3.13 -1.82
CA PRO A 88 19.85 3.92 -0.61
C PRO A 88 18.73 4.96 -0.76
N ILE A 89 18.64 5.63 -1.90
CA ILE A 89 17.62 6.67 -2.16
C ILE A 89 16.22 6.03 -2.21
N GLN A 90 16.08 4.89 -2.91
CA GLN A 90 14.79 4.20 -3.04
C GLN A 90 14.36 3.60 -1.70
N LEU A 91 15.31 3.02 -0.95
CA LEU A 91 15.07 2.55 0.41
C LEU A 91 14.59 3.70 1.33
N GLN A 92 15.25 4.85 1.29
CA GLN A 92 14.85 6.01 2.08
C GLN A 92 13.42 6.45 1.72
N ASN A 93 13.08 6.48 0.43
CA ASN A 93 11.75 6.83 -0.04
C ASN A 93 10.71 5.80 0.43
N LEU A 94 11.03 4.51 0.40
CA LEU A 94 10.16 3.45 0.89
C LEU A 94 9.93 3.56 2.40
N TYR A 95 10.98 3.78 3.18
CA TYR A 95 10.87 4.00 4.64
C TYR A 95 10.05 5.24 4.96
N ASN A 96 10.22 6.34 4.22
CA ASN A 96 9.45 7.57 4.41
C ASN A 96 7.96 7.36 4.12
N ARG A 97 7.61 6.58 3.09
CA ARG A 97 6.21 6.22 2.79
C ARG A 97 5.59 5.33 3.86
N LYS A 98 6.40 4.44 4.45
CA LYS A 98 5.95 3.51 5.51
C LYS A 98 5.93 4.15 6.89
N SER A 99 6.79 5.13 7.14
CA SER A 99 6.72 5.88 8.37
C SER A 99 5.44 6.72 8.34
N ASN A 100 4.49 6.43 9.23
CA ASN A 100 3.27 7.22 9.46
C ASN A 100 3.59 8.59 10.10
N THR A 101 4.72 9.18 9.78
CA THR A 101 5.08 10.54 10.17
C THR A 101 4.35 11.51 9.24
N TYR A 102 3.05 11.63 9.44
CA TYR A 102 2.33 12.76 8.89
C TYR A 102 2.96 14.02 9.48
N ALA A 103 3.49 14.87 8.62
CA ALA A 103 4.09 16.15 9.05
C ALA A 103 3.08 16.97 9.87
N GLU A 104 1.78 16.82 9.59
CA GLU A 104 0.68 17.45 10.31
C GLU A 104 0.54 17.00 11.77
N ARG A 105 1.09 15.84 12.13
CA ARG A 105 1.06 15.32 13.51
C ARG A 105 2.34 15.64 14.29
N LYS A 106 3.36 16.17 13.62
CA LYS A 106 4.58 16.64 14.29
C LYS A 106 4.33 18.00 14.92
N ILE A 107 4.48 18.06 16.24
CA ILE A 107 4.51 19.33 16.97
C ILE A 107 5.96 19.82 16.91
N PHE A 108 6.15 21.02 16.38
CA PHE A 108 7.43 21.72 16.36
C PHE A 108 7.40 22.82 17.43
N PRO A 109 7.87 22.54 18.66
CA PRO A 109 7.68 23.45 19.81
C PRO A 109 8.42 24.78 19.66
N TYR A 110 9.35 24.86 18.72
CA TYR A 110 10.14 26.07 18.41
C TYR A 110 9.55 26.90 17.26
N VAL A 111 8.50 26.40 16.58
CA VAL A 111 7.81 27.12 15.49
C VAL A 111 6.62 27.87 16.09
N THR A 112 6.57 29.16 15.82
CA THR A 112 5.48 30.05 16.22
C THR A 112 4.67 30.53 15.01
N THR A 113 3.56 31.19 15.24
CA THR A 113 2.78 31.80 14.16
C THR A 113 3.54 32.89 13.42
N ALA A 114 4.56 33.49 14.04
CA ALA A 114 5.43 34.49 13.40
C ALA A 114 6.34 33.88 12.30
N ASP A 115 6.61 32.58 12.39
CA ASP A 115 7.43 31.85 11.40
C ASP A 115 6.59 31.42 10.18
N LEU A 116 5.29 31.61 10.24
CA LEU A 116 4.37 31.21 9.16
C LEU A 116 4.12 32.36 8.18
N ARG A 117 4.08 32.04 6.90
CA ARG A 117 3.69 32.94 5.82
C ARG A 117 2.16 33.11 5.83
N LEU A 118 1.64 33.88 6.81
CA LEU A 118 0.20 34.11 6.98
C LEU A 118 -0.44 34.84 5.79
N ASP A 119 0.37 35.59 5.03
CA ASP A 119 -0.06 36.25 3.78
C ASP A 119 -0.51 35.24 2.69
N LEU A 120 -0.08 33.98 2.79
CA LEU A 120 -0.51 32.94 1.86
C LEU A 120 -1.86 32.31 2.22
N LEU A 121 -2.34 32.46 3.45
CA LEU A 121 -3.59 31.84 3.89
C LEU A 121 -4.79 32.30 3.06
N GLU A 122 -4.85 33.58 2.72
CA GLU A 122 -5.93 34.11 1.90
C GLU A 122 -5.91 33.52 0.49
N LYS A 123 -4.73 33.37 -0.11
CA LYS A 123 -4.55 32.74 -1.42
C LYS A 123 -4.99 31.28 -1.40
N VAL A 124 -4.57 30.52 -0.38
CA VAL A 124 -4.95 29.11 -0.20
C VAL A 124 -6.45 28.96 0.00
N ARG A 125 -7.07 29.83 0.82
CA ARG A 125 -8.52 29.87 1.05
C ARG A 125 -9.28 30.13 -0.25
N ASN A 126 -8.84 31.08 -1.05
CA ASN A 126 -9.47 31.42 -2.32
C ASN A 126 -9.34 30.29 -3.35
N LEU A 127 -8.17 29.63 -3.42
CA LEU A 127 -7.95 28.46 -4.23
C LEU A 127 -8.84 27.27 -3.81
N ALA A 128 -8.98 27.04 -2.51
CA ALA A 128 -9.84 25.97 -1.99
C ALA A 128 -11.32 26.24 -2.34
N LYS A 129 -11.79 27.47 -2.21
CA LYS A 129 -13.14 27.89 -2.58
C LYS A 129 -13.40 27.72 -4.09
N SER A 130 -12.44 28.06 -4.93
CA SER A 130 -12.59 27.94 -6.40
C SER A 130 -12.68 26.48 -6.87
N LYS A 131 -12.00 25.55 -6.17
CA LYS A 131 -12.00 24.12 -6.52
C LYS A 131 -13.18 23.33 -5.95
N LYS A 132 -13.81 23.81 -4.88
CA LYS A 132 -14.98 23.18 -4.25
C LYS A 132 -15.95 24.27 -3.74
N PRO A 133 -16.80 24.80 -4.60
CA PRO A 133 -17.87 25.71 -4.15
C PRO A 133 -18.76 24.96 -3.14
N GLY A 134 -18.90 25.48 -1.93
CA GLY A 134 -19.71 24.87 -0.85
C GLY A 134 -18.96 24.52 0.44
N ILE A 135 -17.65 24.79 0.54
CA ILE A 135 -16.86 24.63 1.79
C ILE A 135 -17.00 25.85 2.73
N GLU A 136 -17.97 26.70 2.51
CA GLU A 136 -18.21 27.85 3.39
C GLU A 136 -18.64 27.35 4.78
N GLY A 137 -17.76 27.49 5.77
CA GLY A 137 -18.02 27.19 7.18
C GLY A 137 -17.20 26.08 7.84
N LYS A 138 -16.38 25.33 7.12
CA LYS A 138 -15.56 24.25 7.73
C LYS A 138 -14.21 24.71 8.32
N TYR A 139 -13.83 25.96 8.11
CA TYR A 139 -12.55 26.50 8.60
C TYR A 139 -12.76 27.91 9.17
N ARG A 140 -13.50 28.00 10.28
CA ARG A 140 -13.47 29.17 11.19
C ARG A 140 -12.55 28.89 12.35
#